data_d6cedb7b573d0c92e94f5d613d401200
#
_entry.id   d6cedb7b573d0c92e94f5d613d401200
#
_cell.length_a   1.000
_cell.length_b   1.000
_cell.length_c   1.000
_cell.angle_alpha   90.00
_cell.angle_beta   90.00
_cell.angle_gamma   90.00
#
_symmetry.space_group_name_H-M   'P 1'
#
loop_
_entity.id
_entity.type
_entity.pdbx_description
1 polymer ?
#
loop_
_entity_poly.entity_id
_entity_poly.type
_entity_poly.pdbx_seq_one_letter_code
_entity_poly.pdbx_strand_id
1 'polypeptide(L)'
;SDVYKRQDKNAAQQGYLTSEPFAIAKAGVKANTLMFSDQGYPAYATTISCMEKTVKDRGAAVASFVKASMEGWKSYLADPAPANALIKKDNPNMTDEQLAYSVAKLKEMGMATGGDAATMGIGIMTDARAKASYDFLVDAKLIDPAKVKLAETYTTSFVKDLKVLP
;
A
#
# COMPACT_ATOMS: atom_id res chain seq x y z
N SER A 1 15.56 -15.25 8.47
CA SER A 1 16.13 -14.12 7.70
C SER A 1 16.53 -12.95 8.59
N ASP A 2 15.87 -12.69 9.72
CA ASP A 2 16.14 -11.52 10.58
C ASP A 2 17.45 -11.64 11.38
N VAL A 3 17.93 -12.85 11.61
CA VAL A 3 19.18 -13.10 12.35
C VAL A 3 20.39 -12.59 11.56
N TYR A 4 20.44 -12.84 10.26
CA TYR A 4 21.56 -12.40 9.41
C TYR A 4 21.65 -10.87 9.27
N LYS A 5 20.51 -10.20 9.25
CA LYS A 5 20.42 -8.73 9.09
C LYS A 5 20.92 -7.96 10.31
N ARG A 6 20.86 -8.56 11.49
CA ARG A 6 21.37 -7.97 12.73
C ARG A 6 22.88 -8.06 12.86
N GLN A 7 23.52 -8.96 12.11
CA GLN A 7 24.96 -9.24 12.18
C GLN A 7 25.78 -8.45 11.17
N ASP A 8 25.16 -8.04 10.04
CA ASP A 8 25.85 -7.25 9.01
C ASP A 8 25.33 -5.82 9.00
N LYS A 9 26.17 -4.89 9.44
CA LYS A 9 25.87 -3.45 9.47
C LYS A 9 25.75 -2.80 8.09
N ASN A 10 26.20 -3.49 7.05
CA ASN A 10 26.11 -3.04 5.66
C ASN A 10 24.94 -3.68 4.90
N ALA A 11 24.16 -4.51 5.57
CA ALA A 11 22.99 -5.14 4.95
C ALA A 11 21.92 -4.11 4.60
N ALA A 12 21.36 -4.23 3.40
CA ALA A 12 20.15 -3.53 2.98
C ALA A 12 19.02 -4.51 2.78
N GLN A 13 17.80 -4.09 3.15
CA GLN A 13 16.60 -4.89 2.94
C GLN A 13 15.44 -4.02 2.50
N GLN A 14 14.54 -4.59 1.72
CA GLN A 14 13.24 -4.00 1.47
C GLN A 14 12.33 -4.24 2.67
N GLY A 15 11.51 -3.24 3.00
CA GLY A 15 10.52 -3.32 4.06
C GLY A 15 9.45 -2.26 3.88
N TYR A 16 8.49 -2.27 4.78
CA TYR A 16 7.46 -1.25 4.88
C TYR A 16 7.77 -0.30 6.05
N LEU A 17 7.68 0.98 5.81
CA LEU A 17 7.92 2.00 6.83
C LEU A 17 7.07 1.80 8.09
N THR A 18 5.92 1.16 7.94
CA THR A 18 4.97 0.87 9.01
C THR A 18 5.35 -0.34 9.88
N SER A 19 6.38 -1.11 9.55
CA SER A 19 6.71 -2.34 10.29
C SER A 19 8.20 -2.53 10.59
N GLU A 20 9.04 -2.73 9.58
CA GLU A 20 10.44 -3.12 9.76
C GLU A 20 11.27 -2.11 10.58
N PRO A 21 11.15 -0.78 10.39
CA PRO A 21 11.91 0.18 11.18
C PRO A 21 11.62 0.08 12.68
N PHE A 22 10.36 -0.20 13.05
CA PHE A 22 9.99 -0.43 14.45
C PHE A 22 10.68 -1.66 15.03
N ALA A 23 10.61 -2.78 14.31
CA ALA A 23 11.22 -4.04 14.75
C ALA A 23 12.75 -3.92 14.89
N ILE A 24 13.39 -3.21 13.97
CA ILE A 24 14.84 -2.96 13.98
C ILE A 24 15.21 -2.06 15.17
N ALA A 25 14.46 -0.97 15.39
CA ALA A 25 14.68 -0.08 16.53
C ALA A 25 14.47 -0.79 17.88
N LYS A 26 13.44 -1.63 17.99
CA LYS A 26 13.17 -2.44 19.19
C LYS A 26 14.30 -3.43 19.48
N ALA A 27 15.03 -3.87 18.44
CA ALA A 27 16.24 -4.68 18.58
C ALA A 27 17.51 -3.87 18.91
N GLY A 28 17.39 -2.56 19.17
CA GLY A 28 18.50 -1.68 19.53
C GLY A 28 19.38 -1.26 18.35
N VAL A 29 18.92 -1.46 17.10
CA VAL A 29 19.67 -1.13 15.89
C VAL A 29 19.11 0.15 15.28
N LYS A 30 19.99 1.08 14.91
CA LYS A 30 19.61 2.27 14.13
C LYS A 30 19.66 1.92 12.64
N ALA A 31 18.53 2.00 11.96
CA ALA A 31 18.44 1.84 10.52
C ALA A 31 18.29 3.18 9.81
N ASN A 32 18.86 3.31 8.62
CA ASN A 32 18.54 4.38 7.70
C ASN A 32 17.43 3.90 6.76
N THR A 33 16.36 4.66 6.68
CA THR A 33 15.25 4.36 5.78
C THR A 33 15.39 5.20 4.52
N LEU A 34 15.38 4.54 3.37
CA LEU A 34 15.38 5.16 2.04
C LEU A 34 14.05 4.85 1.38
N MET A 35 13.27 5.88 1.09
CA MET A 35 11.97 5.71 0.44
C MET A 35 12.13 5.65 -1.07
N PHE A 36 11.56 4.66 -1.72
CA PHE A 36 11.55 4.58 -3.19
C PHE A 36 10.82 5.77 -3.83
N SER A 37 9.78 6.29 -3.15
CA SER A 37 9.07 7.49 -3.60
C SER A 37 9.98 8.71 -3.74
N ASP A 38 10.95 8.88 -2.84
CA ASP A 38 11.89 10.01 -2.87
C ASP A 38 12.87 9.91 -4.06
N GLN A 39 12.98 8.72 -4.64
CA GLN A 39 13.78 8.44 -5.84
C GLN A 39 12.93 8.44 -7.11
N GLY A 40 11.70 8.95 -7.05
CA GLY A 40 10.81 9.05 -8.21
C GLY A 40 10.10 7.76 -8.60
N TYR A 41 10.06 6.74 -7.73
CA TYR A 41 9.29 5.52 -7.99
C TYR A 41 7.79 5.76 -7.76
N PRO A 42 6.97 5.79 -8.83
CA PRO A 42 5.60 6.29 -8.77
C PRO A 42 4.56 5.22 -8.42
N ALA A 43 4.97 3.96 -8.20
CA ALA A 43 4.04 2.85 -8.09
C ALA A 43 3.11 2.95 -6.86
N TYR A 44 1.93 2.36 -7.02
CA TYR A 44 1.06 2.06 -5.89
C TYR A 44 1.62 0.90 -5.08
N ALA A 45 1.57 0.98 -3.75
CA ALA A 45 2.14 -0.05 -2.90
C ALA A 45 1.25 -1.29 -2.80
N THR A 46 -0.01 -1.11 -2.44
CA THR A 46 -0.95 -2.22 -2.24
C THR A 46 -2.19 -2.00 -3.09
N THR A 47 -2.45 -2.91 -4.00
CA THR A 47 -3.60 -2.82 -4.92
C THR A 47 -4.55 -4.00 -4.73
N ILE A 48 -5.84 -3.77 -4.98
CA ILE A 48 -6.82 -4.84 -5.07
C ILE A 48 -6.70 -5.45 -6.46
N SER A 49 -6.37 -6.73 -6.51
CA SER A 49 -6.21 -7.47 -7.77
C SER A 49 -7.18 -8.64 -7.84
N CYS A 50 -7.75 -8.88 -9.02
CA CYS A 50 -8.60 -10.03 -9.27
C CYS A 50 -8.50 -10.46 -10.74
N MET A 51 -9.03 -11.63 -11.05
CA MET A 51 -9.06 -12.11 -12.44
C MET A 51 -10.04 -11.28 -13.28
N GLU A 52 -9.72 -11.06 -14.55
CA GLU A 52 -10.63 -10.40 -15.52
C GLU A 52 -12.01 -11.03 -15.55
N LYS A 53 -12.07 -12.36 -15.48
CA LYS A 53 -13.34 -13.09 -15.38
C LYS A 53 -14.16 -12.62 -14.18
N THR A 54 -13.54 -12.36 -13.03
CA THR A 54 -14.22 -11.86 -11.82
C THR A 54 -14.76 -10.45 -12.05
N VAL A 55 -13.97 -9.59 -12.69
CA VAL A 55 -14.43 -8.24 -13.06
C VAL A 55 -15.65 -8.31 -13.98
N LYS A 56 -15.60 -9.18 -14.99
CA LYS A 56 -16.65 -9.34 -15.99
C LYS A 56 -17.95 -9.95 -15.39
N ASP A 57 -17.80 -11.05 -14.66
CA ASP A 57 -18.95 -11.85 -14.22
C ASP A 57 -19.56 -11.35 -12.90
N ARG A 58 -18.76 -10.65 -12.07
CA ARG A 58 -19.10 -10.23 -10.71
C ARG A 58 -18.77 -8.75 -10.45
N GLY A 59 -18.84 -7.90 -11.45
CA GLY A 59 -18.47 -6.49 -11.36
C GLY A 59 -19.15 -5.73 -10.21
N ALA A 60 -20.44 -6.02 -9.93
CA ALA A 60 -21.13 -5.43 -8.79
C ALA A 60 -20.54 -5.83 -7.44
N ALA A 61 -20.11 -7.09 -7.28
CA ALA A 61 -19.44 -7.55 -6.07
C ALA A 61 -18.05 -6.92 -5.92
N VAL A 62 -17.29 -6.77 -7.03
CA VAL A 62 -16.01 -6.06 -7.05
C VAL A 62 -16.20 -4.60 -6.63
N ALA A 63 -17.18 -3.90 -7.19
CA ALA A 63 -17.50 -2.52 -6.83
C ALA A 63 -17.82 -2.37 -5.33
N SER A 64 -18.67 -3.27 -4.80
CA SER A 64 -19.03 -3.27 -3.38
C SER A 64 -17.83 -3.54 -2.49
N PHE A 65 -16.96 -4.48 -2.85
CA PHE A 65 -15.74 -4.79 -2.10
C PHE A 65 -14.76 -3.62 -2.09
N VAL A 66 -14.54 -2.99 -3.25
CA VAL A 66 -13.66 -1.81 -3.37
C VAL A 66 -14.20 -0.67 -2.50
N LYS A 67 -15.49 -0.35 -2.61
CA LYS A 67 -16.13 0.69 -1.79
C LYS A 67 -15.98 0.40 -0.30
N ALA A 68 -16.32 -0.81 0.15
CA ALA A 68 -16.20 -1.20 1.54
C ALA A 68 -14.75 -1.13 2.05
N SER A 69 -13.77 -1.48 1.20
CA SER A 69 -12.35 -1.36 1.54
C SER A 69 -11.92 0.10 1.74
N MET A 70 -12.37 1.02 0.88
CA MET A 70 -12.04 2.44 1.01
C MET A 70 -12.70 3.07 2.24
N GLU A 71 -13.96 2.75 2.50
CA GLU A 71 -14.67 3.16 3.72
C GLU A 71 -14.04 2.56 4.99
N GLY A 72 -13.59 1.32 4.91
CA GLY A 72 -12.86 0.64 5.97
C GLY A 72 -11.54 1.34 6.31
N TRP A 73 -10.77 1.75 5.31
CA TRP A 73 -9.56 2.53 5.53
C TRP A 73 -9.84 3.89 6.19
N LYS A 74 -10.87 4.59 5.74
CA LYS A 74 -11.31 5.85 6.37
C LYS A 74 -11.67 5.63 7.84
N SER A 75 -12.48 4.62 8.13
CA SER A 75 -12.89 4.27 9.49
C SER A 75 -11.70 3.87 10.35
N TYR A 76 -10.79 3.03 9.83
CA TYR A 76 -9.59 2.60 10.54
C TYR A 76 -8.67 3.76 10.93
N LEU A 77 -8.48 4.70 10.01
CA LEU A 77 -7.64 5.88 10.29
C LEU A 77 -8.32 6.84 11.28
N ALA A 78 -9.63 6.90 11.32
CA ALA A 78 -10.37 7.69 12.31
C ALA A 78 -10.27 7.07 13.71
N ASP A 79 -10.61 5.77 13.82
CA ASP A 79 -10.54 4.98 15.06
C ASP A 79 -10.00 3.57 14.76
N PRO A 80 -8.70 3.31 15.00
CA PRO A 80 -8.11 2.01 14.74
C PRO A 80 -8.43 0.94 15.79
N ALA A 81 -8.98 1.29 16.95
CA ALA A 81 -9.10 0.38 18.09
C ALA A 81 -9.93 -0.88 17.79
N PRO A 82 -11.12 -0.79 17.15
CA PRO A 82 -11.91 -1.98 16.84
C PRO A 82 -11.19 -2.94 15.88
N ALA A 83 -10.54 -2.41 14.84
CA ALA A 83 -9.81 -3.23 13.87
C ALA A 83 -8.52 -3.80 14.48
N ASN A 84 -7.80 -3.04 15.31
CA ASN A 84 -6.61 -3.53 16.01
C ASN A 84 -6.93 -4.72 16.92
N ALA A 85 -8.09 -4.73 17.58
CA ALA A 85 -8.53 -5.88 18.36
C ALA A 85 -8.69 -7.15 17.52
N LEU A 86 -9.23 -7.02 16.29
CA LEU A 86 -9.36 -8.14 15.35
C LEU A 86 -8.00 -8.57 14.81
N ILE A 87 -7.13 -7.64 14.43
CA ILE A 87 -5.76 -7.93 13.99
C ILE A 87 -5.00 -8.75 15.03
N LYS A 88 -5.08 -8.37 16.30
CA LYS A 88 -4.41 -9.11 17.40
C LYS A 88 -5.01 -10.49 17.62
N LYS A 89 -6.32 -10.64 17.41
CA LYS A 89 -6.98 -11.95 17.49
C LYS A 89 -6.47 -12.89 16.40
N ASP A 90 -6.33 -12.38 15.17
CA ASP A 90 -5.90 -13.17 14.02
C ASP A 90 -4.37 -13.36 13.98
N ASN A 91 -3.62 -12.40 14.54
CA ASN A 91 -2.16 -12.46 14.65
C ASN A 91 -1.71 -12.09 16.08
N PRO A 92 -1.65 -13.08 17.00
CA PRO A 92 -1.24 -12.86 18.39
C PRO A 92 0.17 -12.29 18.57
N ASN A 93 1.02 -12.35 17.56
CA ASN A 93 2.37 -11.77 17.61
C ASN A 93 2.36 -10.25 17.36
N MET A 94 1.25 -9.69 16.93
CA MET A 94 1.12 -8.25 16.71
C MET A 94 0.90 -7.54 18.04
N THR A 95 1.85 -6.69 18.44
CA THR A 95 1.78 -5.94 19.71
C THR A 95 1.03 -4.60 19.55
N ASP A 96 0.48 -4.08 20.64
CA ASP A 96 -0.16 -2.76 20.64
C ASP A 96 0.81 -1.64 20.24
N GLU A 97 2.08 -1.76 20.65
CA GLU A 97 3.13 -0.81 20.28
C GLU A 97 3.39 -0.81 18.77
N GLN A 98 3.46 -2.00 18.16
CA GLN A 98 3.61 -2.13 16.71
C GLN A 98 2.42 -1.53 15.95
N LEU A 99 1.20 -1.80 16.41
CA LEU A 99 -0.01 -1.26 15.81
C LEU A 99 -0.07 0.25 15.94
N ALA A 100 0.24 0.79 17.12
CA ALA A 100 0.29 2.24 17.34
C ALA A 100 1.33 2.92 16.43
N TYR A 101 2.53 2.34 16.33
CA TYR A 101 3.56 2.80 15.42
C TYR A 101 3.08 2.79 13.96
N SER A 102 2.47 1.69 13.52
CA SER A 102 1.97 1.54 12.15
C SER A 102 0.93 2.60 11.81
N VAL A 103 -0.04 2.82 12.69
CA VAL A 103 -1.07 3.86 12.51
C VAL A 103 -0.47 5.25 12.48
N ALA A 104 0.48 5.54 13.38
CA ALA A 104 1.17 6.83 13.39
C ALA A 104 1.90 7.10 12.08
N LYS A 105 2.62 6.10 11.53
CA LYS A 105 3.32 6.23 10.25
C LYS A 105 2.36 6.35 9.05
N LEU A 106 1.25 5.62 9.03
CA LEU A 106 0.22 5.76 7.99
C LEU A 106 -0.31 7.19 7.93
N LYS A 107 -0.59 7.81 9.09
CA LYS A 107 -1.08 9.19 9.19
C LYS A 107 0.00 10.21 8.85
N GLU A 108 1.19 10.10 9.46
CA GLU A 108 2.32 11.01 9.28
C GLU A 108 2.71 11.14 7.78
N MET A 109 2.77 10.01 7.09
CA MET A 109 3.16 9.97 5.69
C MET A 109 1.99 10.13 4.71
N GLY A 110 0.77 10.25 5.20
CA GLY A 110 -0.41 10.33 4.35
C GLY A 110 -0.56 9.14 3.38
N MET A 111 -0.15 7.94 3.79
CA MET A 111 -0.03 6.80 2.87
C MET A 111 -1.34 6.43 2.20
N ALA A 112 -2.48 6.61 2.87
CA ALA A 112 -3.80 6.37 2.29
C ALA A 112 -4.58 7.66 2.00
N THR A 113 -4.14 8.79 2.51
CA THR A 113 -4.89 10.05 2.51
C THR A 113 -4.19 11.19 1.77
N GLY A 114 -2.92 11.03 1.45
CA GLY A 114 -2.10 12.04 0.76
C GLY A 114 -2.15 11.94 -0.77
N GLY A 115 -1.46 12.86 -1.43
CA GLY A 115 -1.41 12.93 -2.89
C GLY A 115 -2.81 13.05 -3.52
N ASP A 116 -3.08 12.28 -4.56
CA ASP A 116 -4.37 12.27 -5.25
C ASP A 116 -5.54 11.93 -4.31
N ALA A 117 -5.30 11.12 -3.28
CA ALA A 117 -6.35 10.70 -2.35
C ALA A 117 -6.92 11.86 -1.52
N ALA A 118 -6.15 12.91 -1.28
CA ALA A 118 -6.60 14.06 -0.50
C ALA A 118 -7.80 14.78 -1.13
N THR A 119 -7.91 14.76 -2.45
CA THR A 119 -8.96 15.45 -3.20
C THR A 119 -9.88 14.53 -3.99
N MET A 120 -9.40 13.35 -4.36
CA MET A 120 -10.14 12.40 -5.19
C MET A 120 -10.68 11.21 -4.39
N GLY A 121 -10.18 10.97 -3.18
CA GLY A 121 -10.64 9.93 -2.25
C GLY A 121 -9.63 8.81 -2.03
N ILE A 122 -9.73 8.17 -0.88
CA ILE A 122 -8.91 7.03 -0.48
C ILE A 122 -9.02 5.92 -1.53
N GLY A 123 -7.90 5.33 -1.89
CA GLY A 123 -7.81 4.24 -2.87
C GLY A 123 -7.93 4.66 -4.33
N ILE A 124 -7.95 5.96 -4.61
CA ILE A 124 -7.96 6.43 -6.01
C ILE A 124 -6.76 5.91 -6.79
N MET A 125 -7.01 5.49 -8.00
CA MET A 125 -5.99 5.22 -9.01
C MET A 125 -6.23 6.16 -10.19
N THR A 126 -5.15 6.79 -10.67
CA THR A 126 -5.21 7.70 -11.83
C THR A 126 -4.46 7.10 -13.02
N ASP A 127 -4.97 7.39 -14.22
CA ASP A 127 -4.32 6.92 -15.46
C ASP A 127 -2.91 7.49 -15.59
N ALA A 128 -2.71 8.73 -15.15
CA ALA A 128 -1.40 9.37 -15.17
C ALA A 128 -0.36 8.61 -14.32
N ARG A 129 -0.74 8.20 -13.10
CA ARG A 129 0.15 7.47 -12.21
C ARG A 129 0.34 6.02 -12.64
N ALA A 130 -0.71 5.38 -13.17
CA ALA A 130 -0.60 4.05 -13.77
C ALA A 130 0.37 4.06 -14.96
N LYS A 131 0.26 5.07 -15.84
CA LYS A 131 1.19 5.24 -16.96
C LYS A 131 2.62 5.47 -16.48
N ALA A 132 2.85 6.36 -15.52
CA ALA A 132 4.18 6.61 -14.98
C ALA A 132 4.81 5.35 -14.37
N SER A 133 4.02 4.53 -13.66
CA SER A 133 4.48 3.24 -13.13
C SER A 133 4.84 2.26 -14.24
N TYR A 134 4.04 2.19 -15.28
CA TYR A 134 4.30 1.35 -16.45
C TYR A 134 5.57 1.79 -17.17
N ASP A 135 5.71 3.08 -17.49
CA ASP A 135 6.88 3.63 -18.17
C ASP A 135 8.16 3.32 -17.37
N PHE A 136 8.13 3.52 -16.04
CA PHE A 136 9.24 3.17 -15.17
C PHE A 136 9.65 1.69 -15.28
N LEU A 137 8.67 0.76 -15.31
CA LEU A 137 8.95 -0.66 -15.43
C LEU A 137 9.52 -1.03 -16.82
N VAL A 138 9.07 -0.36 -17.87
CA VAL A 138 9.62 -0.52 -19.24
C VAL A 138 11.07 -0.01 -19.29
N ASP A 139 11.32 1.19 -18.78
CA ASP A 139 12.65 1.82 -18.77
C ASP A 139 13.65 1.00 -17.95
N ALA A 140 13.19 0.44 -16.83
CA ALA A 140 13.97 -0.48 -16.01
C ALA A 140 14.14 -1.89 -16.63
N LYS A 141 13.54 -2.15 -17.79
CA LYS A 141 13.52 -3.47 -18.48
C LYS A 141 12.94 -4.61 -17.65
N LEU A 142 12.01 -4.28 -16.75
CA LEU A 142 11.31 -5.26 -15.92
C LEU A 142 10.09 -5.85 -16.64
N ILE A 143 9.53 -5.12 -17.59
CA ILE A 143 8.46 -5.61 -18.48
C ILE A 143 8.78 -5.31 -19.95
N ASP A 144 8.25 -6.16 -20.82
CA ASP A 144 8.33 -6.02 -22.28
C ASP A 144 7.05 -5.36 -22.81
N PRO A 145 7.10 -4.12 -23.37
CA PRO A 145 5.92 -3.43 -23.88
C PRO A 145 5.27 -4.12 -25.08
N ALA A 146 5.98 -5.04 -25.74
CA ALA A 146 5.37 -5.89 -26.77
C ALA A 146 4.40 -6.93 -26.18
N LYS A 147 4.65 -7.39 -24.96
CA LYS A 147 3.87 -8.43 -24.27
C LYS A 147 2.88 -7.90 -23.26
N VAL A 148 3.21 -6.80 -22.58
CA VAL A 148 2.37 -6.20 -21.52
C VAL A 148 1.83 -4.88 -22.04
N LYS A 149 0.51 -4.77 -22.19
CA LYS A 149 -0.15 -3.56 -22.65
C LYS A 149 -0.73 -2.80 -21.45
N LEU A 150 -0.38 -1.54 -21.28
CA LEU A 150 -0.85 -0.70 -20.18
C LEU A 150 -2.38 -0.81 -19.97
N ALA A 151 -3.16 -0.70 -21.06
CA ALA A 151 -4.63 -0.73 -20.99
C ALA A 151 -5.22 -2.06 -20.47
N GLU A 152 -4.43 -3.13 -20.42
CA GLU A 152 -4.84 -4.45 -19.96
C GLU A 152 -4.41 -4.74 -18.53
N THR A 153 -3.65 -3.83 -17.88
CA THR A 153 -3.05 -4.09 -16.56
C THR A 153 -3.87 -3.55 -15.40
N TYR A 154 -4.77 -2.61 -15.63
CA TYR A 154 -5.55 -1.98 -14.55
C TYR A 154 -6.90 -1.46 -15.06
N THR A 155 -7.77 -1.10 -14.12
CA THR A 155 -8.99 -0.35 -14.39
C THR A 155 -9.26 0.64 -13.26
N THR A 156 -9.67 1.85 -13.61
CA THR A 156 -10.10 2.90 -12.68
C THR A 156 -11.60 2.91 -12.46
N SER A 157 -12.36 2.06 -13.18
CA SER A 157 -13.83 2.09 -13.22
C SER A 157 -14.49 1.91 -11.85
N PHE A 158 -13.84 1.26 -10.90
CA PHE A 158 -14.37 0.99 -9.57
C PHE A 158 -13.99 2.06 -8.53
N VAL A 159 -13.09 2.99 -8.86
CA VAL A 159 -12.57 3.98 -7.89
C VAL A 159 -12.80 5.43 -8.30
N LYS A 160 -12.85 5.73 -9.60
CA LYS A 160 -12.86 7.11 -10.13
C LYS A 160 -14.00 8.00 -9.61
N ASP A 161 -15.15 7.40 -9.28
CA ASP A 161 -16.35 8.12 -8.85
C ASP A 161 -16.72 7.91 -7.38
N LEU A 162 -15.94 7.11 -6.63
CA LEU A 162 -16.25 6.77 -5.23
C LEU A 162 -16.14 7.95 -4.27
N LYS A 163 -15.10 8.78 -4.41
CA LYS A 163 -14.84 9.98 -3.59
C LYS A 163 -14.98 9.76 -2.08
N VAL A 164 -14.42 8.67 -1.56
CA VAL A 164 -14.31 8.46 -0.11
C VAL A 164 -13.20 9.37 0.42
N LEU A 165 -13.52 10.63 0.67
CA LEU A 165 -12.57 11.62 1.16
C LEU A 165 -12.05 11.29 2.55
N PRO A 166 -10.77 11.59 2.85
CA PRO A 166 -10.16 11.39 4.17
C PRO A 166 -10.91 12.03 5.31
#